data_df20a8874660748e14370bd600c22f8c
#
_entry.id   df20a8874660748e14370bd600c22f8c
#
_cell.length_a   1.000
_cell.length_b   1.000
_cell.length_c   1.000
_cell.angle_alpha   90.00
_cell.angle_beta   90.00
_cell.angle_gamma   90.00
#
_symmetry.space_group_name_H-M   'P 1'
#
loop_
_entity.id
_entity.type
_entity.pdbx_description
1 polymer ?
#
loop_
_entity_poly.entity_id
_entity_poly.type
_entity_poly.pdbx_seq_one_letter_code
_entity_poly.pdbx_strand_id
1 'polypeptide(L)'
;MSILSDRAKSVSQMPIDGIYVIYGNAGTGKTVLASTFPKTKEAPLLYLDILEGDTGSISQKEREHIQVVEINHFKELDEVLTDVENGFTVDETGKKVPVKYSTIVFSTATQLEFMLKQYLMEASQKDTMNLNLWGQAKQGHDQLWNLCKYLHKKTGANIVVLAHQKEVQNEDNPQFNNIIPSLMNSAAYALCAKASFVWFTK
;
A
#
# COMPACT_ATOMS: atom_id res chain seq x y z
N MET A 1 -14.23 -36.99 3.39
CA MET A 1 -13.19 -36.28 4.13
C MET A 1 -13.79 -35.00 4.72
N SER A 2 -13.48 -34.69 5.97
CA SER A 2 -14.01 -33.46 6.61
C SER A 2 -13.18 -32.26 6.20
N ILE A 3 -13.82 -31.14 5.83
CA ILE A 3 -13.15 -29.86 5.49
C ILE A 3 -12.23 -29.40 6.65
N LEU A 4 -12.60 -29.71 7.90
CA LEU A 4 -11.80 -29.40 9.07
C LEU A 4 -10.46 -30.15 9.09
N SER A 5 -10.44 -31.46 8.75
CA SER A 5 -9.18 -32.23 8.75
C SER A 5 -8.21 -31.78 7.66
N ASP A 6 -8.72 -31.31 6.53
CA ASP A 6 -7.88 -30.96 5.37
C ASP A 6 -7.42 -29.50 5.38
N ARG A 7 -8.14 -28.60 6.06
CA ARG A 7 -7.87 -27.15 6.03
C ARG A 7 -7.49 -26.53 7.38
N ALA A 8 -7.68 -27.25 8.49
CA ALA A 8 -7.27 -26.72 9.78
C ALA A 8 -5.74 -26.67 9.90
N LYS A 9 -5.22 -25.51 10.20
CA LYS A 9 -3.79 -25.26 10.48
C LYS A 9 -3.65 -24.71 11.88
N SER A 10 -2.59 -25.11 12.59
CA SER A 10 -2.22 -24.42 13.83
C SER A 10 -1.80 -22.99 13.54
N VAL A 11 -2.16 -22.03 14.41
CA VAL A 11 -1.73 -20.63 14.30
C VAL A 11 -0.22 -20.50 14.22
N SER A 12 0.54 -21.38 14.90
CA SER A 12 2.00 -21.43 14.82
C SER A 12 2.54 -21.85 13.45
N GLN A 13 1.70 -22.44 12.59
CA GLN A 13 2.05 -22.84 11.22
C GLN A 13 1.60 -21.80 10.18
N MET A 14 0.90 -20.75 10.61
CA MET A 14 0.54 -19.65 9.71
C MET A 14 1.73 -18.69 9.62
N PRO A 15 2.15 -18.32 8.40
CA PRO A 15 3.16 -17.28 8.25
C PRO A 15 2.63 -15.98 8.87
N ILE A 16 3.54 -15.23 9.51
CA ILE A 16 3.28 -13.84 9.93
C ILE A 16 3.48 -12.96 8.70
N ASP A 17 2.56 -13.08 7.78
CA ASP A 17 2.52 -12.31 6.55
C ASP A 17 1.14 -11.64 6.41
N GLY A 18 1.04 -10.61 5.61
CA GLY A 18 -0.24 -9.93 5.44
C GLY A 18 -0.15 -8.52 4.91
N ILE A 19 -1.21 -7.78 5.20
CA ILE A 19 -1.32 -6.36 4.88
C ILE A 19 -1.08 -5.56 6.16
N TYR A 20 -0.11 -4.66 6.10
CA TYR A 20 0.31 -3.79 7.19
C TYR A 20 -0.02 -2.35 6.84
N VAL A 21 -0.67 -1.65 7.75
CA VAL A 21 -0.90 -0.20 7.66
C VAL A 21 -0.09 0.49 8.74
N ILE A 22 0.80 1.39 8.33
CA ILE A 22 1.65 2.17 9.23
C ILE A 22 1.36 3.64 8.98
N TYR A 23 0.83 4.35 9.98
CA TYR A 23 0.49 5.75 9.81
C TYR A 23 0.96 6.60 10.98
N GLY A 24 1.16 7.90 10.75
CA GLY A 24 1.65 8.85 11.74
C GLY A 24 2.14 10.14 11.08
N ASN A 25 2.64 11.08 11.88
CA ASN A 25 3.19 12.34 11.39
C ASN A 25 4.43 12.13 10.51
N ALA A 26 4.81 13.15 9.74
CA ALA A 26 6.11 13.19 9.08
C ALA A 26 7.24 13.04 10.11
N GLY A 27 8.31 12.34 9.76
CA GLY A 27 9.48 12.14 10.62
C GLY A 27 9.33 11.12 11.75
N THR A 28 8.19 10.40 11.87
CA THR A 28 7.98 9.39 12.92
C THR A 28 8.59 8.01 12.59
N GLY A 29 9.40 7.91 11.53
CA GLY A 29 10.14 6.69 11.19
C GLY A 29 9.36 5.63 10.41
N LYS A 30 8.22 5.97 9.80
CA LYS A 30 7.41 5.04 8.97
C LYS A 30 8.24 4.37 7.88
N THR A 31 8.98 5.15 7.10
CA THR A 31 9.84 4.68 6.00
C THR A 31 10.96 3.78 6.52
N VAL A 32 11.59 4.16 7.64
CA VAL A 32 12.61 3.33 8.28
C VAL A 32 12.02 2.00 8.75
N LEU A 33 10.85 2.02 9.38
CA LEU A 33 10.16 0.80 9.81
C LEU A 33 9.79 -0.08 8.60
N ALA A 34 9.28 0.51 7.52
CA ALA A 34 8.94 -0.23 6.30
C ALA A 34 10.17 -0.89 5.66
N SER A 35 11.34 -0.24 5.73
CA SER A 35 12.58 -0.79 5.17
C SER A 35 13.09 -2.04 5.90
N THR A 36 12.63 -2.30 7.13
CA THR A 36 13.01 -3.49 7.92
C THR A 36 12.21 -4.74 7.59
N PHE A 37 11.18 -4.63 6.76
CA PHE A 37 10.38 -5.78 6.34
C PHE A 37 11.21 -6.79 5.54
N PRO A 38 10.76 -8.06 5.47
CA PRO A 38 11.50 -9.14 4.81
C PRO A 38 11.92 -8.77 3.39
N LYS A 39 13.18 -9.02 3.06
CA LYS A 39 13.78 -8.82 1.75
C LYS A 39 15.00 -9.72 1.58
N THR A 40 15.20 -10.25 0.39
CA THR A 40 16.38 -11.03 0.01
C THR A 40 16.86 -10.62 -1.39
N LYS A 41 18.00 -11.13 -1.81
CA LYS A 41 18.52 -10.91 -3.18
C LYS A 41 17.56 -11.47 -4.23
N GLU A 42 17.00 -12.65 -3.97
CA GLU A 42 16.10 -13.36 -4.90
C GLU A 42 14.66 -12.85 -4.86
N ALA A 43 14.28 -12.20 -3.75
CA ALA A 43 12.97 -11.60 -3.55
C ALA A 43 13.14 -10.27 -2.78
N PRO A 44 13.55 -9.19 -3.45
CA PRO A 44 13.77 -7.89 -2.83
C PRO A 44 12.47 -7.29 -2.30
N LEU A 45 12.61 -6.19 -1.55
CA LEU A 45 11.51 -5.32 -1.20
C LEU A 45 11.30 -4.33 -2.34
N LEU A 46 10.08 -4.26 -2.88
CA LEU A 46 9.65 -3.24 -3.83
C LEU A 46 9.11 -2.03 -3.06
N TYR A 47 9.75 -0.89 -3.21
CA TYR A 47 9.34 0.37 -2.61
C TYR A 47 8.74 1.28 -3.68
N LEU A 48 7.44 1.47 -3.64
CA LEU A 48 6.72 2.39 -4.52
C LEU A 48 6.74 3.78 -3.90
N ASP A 49 7.61 4.64 -4.40
CA ASP A 49 7.73 6.04 -3.97
C ASP A 49 6.69 6.88 -4.73
N ILE A 50 5.59 7.20 -4.05
CA ILE A 50 4.46 7.89 -4.64
C ILE A 50 4.56 9.38 -4.26
N LEU A 51 5.26 10.18 -5.06
CA LEU A 51 5.39 11.63 -4.91
C LEU A 51 6.03 12.10 -3.57
N GLU A 52 6.65 11.23 -2.78
CA GLU A 52 7.19 11.59 -1.46
C GLU A 52 8.70 11.91 -1.48
N GLY A 53 9.48 11.13 -2.23
CA GLY A 53 10.94 11.29 -2.27
C GLY A 53 11.64 10.99 -0.92
N ASP A 54 11.03 10.15 -0.06
CA ASP A 54 11.41 9.97 1.34
C ASP A 54 12.44 8.85 1.60
N THR A 55 12.90 8.17 0.55
CA THR A 55 13.86 7.05 0.63
C THR A 55 15.22 7.45 1.21
N GLY A 56 15.52 8.75 1.28
CA GLY A 56 16.75 9.28 1.89
C GLY A 56 16.91 8.93 3.37
N SER A 57 15.82 8.69 4.08
CA SER A 57 15.81 8.33 5.50
C SER A 57 16.22 6.87 5.77
N ILE A 58 16.25 6.00 4.73
CA ILE A 58 16.64 4.60 4.85
C ILE A 58 18.16 4.51 5.04
N SER A 59 18.61 3.86 6.11
CA SER A 59 20.03 3.67 6.39
C SER A 59 20.73 2.86 5.29
N GLN A 60 22.04 3.10 5.09
CA GLN A 60 22.83 2.38 4.08
C GLN A 60 22.72 0.85 4.22
N LYS A 61 22.67 0.33 5.44
CA LYS A 61 22.54 -1.09 5.73
C LYS A 61 21.19 -1.65 5.27
N GLU A 62 20.12 -0.88 5.44
CA GLU A 62 18.75 -1.33 5.09
C GLU A 62 18.44 -1.18 3.59
N ARG A 63 19.27 -0.41 2.84
CA ARG A 63 19.08 -0.24 1.38
C ARG A 63 19.38 -1.50 0.58
N GLU A 64 20.15 -2.42 1.14
CA GLU A 64 20.43 -3.68 0.47
C GLU A 64 19.14 -4.46 0.19
N HIS A 65 18.98 -4.91 -1.05
CA HIS A 65 17.80 -5.64 -1.52
C HIS A 65 16.47 -4.83 -1.48
N ILE A 66 16.54 -3.49 -1.56
CA ILE A 66 15.39 -2.63 -1.81
C ILE A 66 15.46 -2.14 -3.26
N GLN A 67 14.38 -2.33 -4.01
CA GLN A 67 14.17 -1.74 -5.33
C GLN A 67 13.16 -0.62 -5.19
N VAL A 68 13.51 0.60 -5.63
CA VAL A 68 12.63 1.77 -5.57
C VAL A 68 12.09 2.03 -6.97
N VAL A 69 10.80 2.25 -7.06
CA VAL A 69 10.12 2.72 -8.27
C VAL A 69 9.38 4.01 -7.91
N GLU A 70 9.78 5.09 -8.56
CA GLU A 70 9.09 6.37 -8.46
C GLU A 70 7.80 6.33 -9.27
N ILE A 71 6.69 6.69 -8.64
CA ILE A 71 5.35 6.70 -9.26
C ILE A 71 4.87 8.14 -9.32
N ASN A 72 4.80 8.70 -10.52
CA ASN A 72 4.39 10.07 -10.77
C ASN A 72 2.95 10.18 -11.30
N HIS A 73 2.41 9.10 -11.87
CA HIS A 73 1.06 9.04 -12.41
C HIS A 73 0.34 7.76 -12.01
N PHE A 74 -0.98 7.86 -11.83
CA PHE A 74 -1.81 6.72 -11.41
C PHE A 74 -1.71 5.51 -12.37
N LYS A 75 -1.53 5.74 -13.66
CA LYS A 75 -1.35 4.67 -14.67
C LYS A 75 -0.06 3.88 -14.46
N GLU A 76 1.03 4.54 -14.06
CA GLU A 76 2.31 3.87 -13.80
C GLU A 76 2.18 2.86 -12.64
N LEU A 77 1.38 3.20 -11.63
CA LEU A 77 1.08 2.26 -10.55
C LEU A 77 0.37 1.01 -11.07
N ASP A 78 -0.62 1.17 -11.94
CA ASP A 78 -1.37 0.05 -12.54
C ASP A 78 -0.44 -0.87 -13.36
N GLU A 79 0.47 -0.30 -14.14
CA GLU A 79 1.47 -1.04 -14.91
C GLU A 79 2.40 -1.85 -14.00
N VAL A 80 2.97 -1.22 -12.97
CA VAL A 80 3.86 -1.89 -12.01
C VAL A 80 3.14 -3.01 -11.27
N LEU A 81 1.91 -2.79 -10.81
CA LEU A 81 1.14 -3.81 -10.11
C LEU A 81 0.73 -4.96 -11.04
N THR A 82 0.50 -4.68 -12.33
CA THR A 82 0.26 -5.69 -13.36
C THR A 82 1.49 -6.57 -13.58
N ASP A 83 2.69 -5.99 -13.65
CA ASP A 83 3.94 -6.74 -13.78
C ASP A 83 4.17 -7.64 -12.55
N VAL A 84 3.93 -7.12 -11.34
CA VAL A 84 4.00 -7.90 -10.10
C VAL A 84 2.99 -9.04 -10.11
N GLU A 85 1.77 -8.78 -10.57
CA GLU A 85 0.71 -9.80 -10.68
C GLU A 85 1.09 -10.90 -11.66
N ASN A 86 1.65 -10.53 -12.81
CA ASN A 86 2.09 -11.46 -13.84
C ASN A 86 3.34 -12.26 -13.44
N GLY A 87 4.12 -11.76 -12.47
CA GLY A 87 5.40 -12.36 -12.04
C GLY A 87 6.51 -12.14 -13.05
N PHE A 88 6.39 -11.21 -13.97
CA PHE A 88 7.44 -10.79 -14.91
C PHE A 88 7.22 -9.36 -15.38
N THR A 89 8.32 -8.70 -15.74
CA THR A 89 8.33 -7.45 -16.52
C THR A 89 8.92 -7.70 -17.90
N VAL A 90 8.86 -6.71 -18.77
CA VAL A 90 9.44 -6.77 -20.11
C VAL A 90 10.60 -5.77 -20.18
N ASP A 91 11.82 -6.25 -20.48
CA ASP A 91 12.99 -5.40 -20.60
C ASP A 91 12.99 -4.61 -21.93
N GLU A 92 13.97 -3.73 -22.10
CA GLU A 92 14.13 -2.88 -23.29
C GLU A 92 14.25 -3.67 -24.60
N THR A 93 14.61 -4.95 -24.53
CA THR A 93 14.72 -5.84 -25.69
C THR A 93 13.44 -6.61 -25.99
N GLY A 94 12.37 -6.42 -25.19
CA GLY A 94 11.11 -7.14 -25.28
C GLY A 94 11.13 -8.54 -24.64
N LYS A 95 12.20 -8.88 -23.90
CA LYS A 95 12.34 -10.15 -23.20
C LYS A 95 11.66 -10.12 -21.84
N LYS A 96 10.93 -11.19 -21.51
CA LYS A 96 10.33 -11.37 -20.17
C LYS A 96 11.41 -11.65 -19.13
N VAL A 97 11.43 -10.80 -18.10
CA VAL A 97 12.32 -10.95 -16.93
C VAL A 97 11.44 -11.29 -15.72
N PRO A 98 11.67 -12.43 -15.05
CA PRO A 98 10.89 -12.79 -13.87
C PRO A 98 11.05 -11.74 -12.76
N VAL A 99 9.95 -11.37 -12.10
CA VAL A 99 9.96 -10.53 -10.90
C VAL A 99 9.30 -11.26 -9.74
N LYS A 100 9.90 -11.15 -8.56
CA LYS A 100 9.37 -11.70 -7.33
C LYS A 100 9.77 -10.78 -6.19
N TYR A 101 8.82 -10.40 -5.38
CA TYR A 101 9.05 -9.53 -4.23
C TYR A 101 8.60 -10.23 -2.95
N SER A 102 9.35 -10.05 -1.85
CA SER A 102 8.95 -10.52 -0.53
C SER A 102 8.08 -9.50 0.21
N THR A 103 8.23 -8.22 -0.16
CA THR A 103 7.47 -7.12 0.42
C THR A 103 7.22 -6.06 -0.65
N ILE A 104 6.03 -5.45 -0.66
CA ILE A 104 5.67 -4.31 -1.50
C ILE A 104 5.22 -3.18 -0.58
N VAL A 105 5.88 -2.04 -0.66
CA VAL A 105 5.62 -0.85 0.15
C VAL A 105 4.97 0.22 -0.71
N PHE A 106 3.84 0.75 -0.28
CA PHE A 106 3.18 1.93 -0.86
C PHE A 106 3.51 3.16 0.00
N SER A 107 4.32 4.08 -0.49
CA SER A 107 4.73 5.30 0.20
C SER A 107 4.35 6.54 -0.61
N THR A 108 3.22 7.19 -0.30
CA THR A 108 2.24 6.93 0.74
C THR A 108 0.83 6.79 0.17
N ALA A 109 -0.07 6.14 0.90
CA ALA A 109 -1.48 6.10 0.51
C ALA A 109 -2.12 7.50 0.47
N THR A 110 -1.60 8.44 1.24
CA THR A 110 -2.05 9.84 1.25
C THR A 110 -1.79 10.51 -0.10
N GLN A 111 -0.59 10.34 -0.66
CA GLN A 111 -0.25 10.84 -1.99
C GLN A 111 -0.95 10.07 -3.10
N LEU A 112 -1.13 8.77 -2.90
CA LEU A 112 -1.90 7.95 -3.82
C LEU A 112 -3.36 8.44 -3.96
N GLU A 113 -4.00 8.83 -2.85
CA GLU A 113 -5.34 9.43 -2.90
C GLU A 113 -5.33 10.75 -3.69
N PHE A 114 -4.31 11.59 -3.47
CA PHE A 114 -4.16 12.84 -4.22
C PHE A 114 -4.01 12.56 -5.73
N MET A 115 -3.14 11.63 -6.10
CA MET A 115 -2.91 11.22 -7.49
C MET A 115 -4.17 10.63 -8.14
N LEU A 116 -4.92 9.80 -7.42
CA LEU A 116 -6.19 9.25 -7.88
C LEU A 116 -7.23 10.35 -8.16
N LYS A 117 -7.33 11.34 -7.27
CA LYS A 117 -8.24 12.49 -7.46
C LYS A 117 -7.85 13.31 -8.69
N GLN A 118 -6.57 13.60 -8.87
CA GLN A 118 -6.08 14.31 -10.06
C GLN A 118 -6.43 13.53 -11.34
N TYR A 119 -6.11 12.24 -11.38
CA TYR A 119 -6.44 11.38 -12.51
C TYR A 119 -7.94 11.41 -12.87
N LEU A 120 -8.82 11.35 -11.85
CA LEU A 120 -10.27 11.39 -12.07
C LEU A 120 -10.75 12.76 -12.58
N MET A 121 -10.18 13.86 -12.10
CA MET A 121 -10.49 15.22 -12.55
C MET A 121 -10.05 15.39 -14.00
N GLU A 122 -8.84 15.01 -14.34
CA GLU A 122 -8.31 15.08 -15.71
C GLU A 122 -9.13 14.25 -16.68
N ALA A 123 -9.40 12.97 -16.35
CA ALA A 123 -10.20 12.07 -17.17
C ALA A 123 -11.64 12.58 -17.42
N SER A 124 -12.16 13.35 -16.46
CA SER A 124 -13.52 13.92 -16.53
C SER A 124 -13.54 15.36 -17.06
N GLN A 125 -12.37 15.94 -17.36
CA GLN A 125 -12.21 17.35 -17.77
C GLN A 125 -12.86 18.32 -16.75
N LYS A 126 -12.62 18.09 -15.45
CA LYS A 126 -13.14 18.88 -14.34
C LYS A 126 -12.01 19.47 -13.51
N ASP A 127 -12.16 20.71 -13.09
CA ASP A 127 -11.17 21.40 -12.22
C ASP A 127 -11.39 21.14 -10.74
N THR A 128 -12.51 20.53 -10.37
CA THR A 128 -12.87 20.27 -8.96
C THR A 128 -13.56 18.93 -8.78
N MET A 129 -13.36 18.34 -7.59
CA MET A 129 -14.05 17.13 -7.18
C MET A 129 -15.52 17.41 -6.89
N ASN A 130 -16.42 16.76 -7.63
CA ASN A 130 -17.86 16.75 -7.38
C ASN A 130 -18.31 15.42 -6.74
N LEU A 131 -19.58 15.31 -6.36
CA LEU A 131 -20.11 14.13 -5.66
C LEU A 131 -19.90 12.83 -6.45
N ASN A 132 -20.01 12.86 -7.77
CA ASN A 132 -19.76 11.68 -8.62
C ASN A 132 -18.28 11.26 -8.57
N LEU A 133 -17.34 12.22 -8.72
CA LEU A 133 -15.90 11.94 -8.65
C LEU A 133 -15.46 11.45 -7.26
N TRP A 134 -16.07 11.95 -6.19
CA TRP A 134 -15.88 11.41 -4.84
C TRP A 134 -16.32 9.95 -4.72
N GLY A 135 -17.46 9.61 -5.35
CA GLY A 135 -17.93 8.21 -5.46
C GLY A 135 -16.95 7.32 -6.20
N GLN A 136 -16.41 7.80 -7.33
CA GLN A 136 -15.40 7.09 -8.13
C GLN A 136 -14.08 6.94 -7.36
N ALA A 137 -13.63 7.97 -6.64
CA ALA A 137 -12.44 7.89 -5.80
C ALA A 137 -12.58 6.82 -4.71
N LYS A 138 -13.74 6.77 -4.03
CA LYS A 138 -14.05 5.71 -3.06
C LYS A 138 -13.96 4.33 -3.69
N GLN A 139 -14.57 4.14 -4.86
CA GLN A 139 -14.54 2.87 -5.60
C GLN A 139 -13.10 2.51 -6.01
N GLY A 140 -12.30 3.48 -6.47
CA GLY A 140 -10.88 3.29 -6.79
C GLY A 140 -10.07 2.79 -5.59
N HIS A 141 -10.27 3.38 -4.42
CA HIS A 141 -9.66 2.89 -3.18
C HIS A 141 -10.08 1.46 -2.84
N ASP A 142 -11.36 1.14 -2.93
CA ASP A 142 -11.85 -0.21 -2.63
C ASP A 142 -11.26 -1.25 -3.59
N GLN A 143 -11.13 -0.92 -4.87
CA GLN A 143 -10.49 -1.77 -5.88
C GLN A 143 -9.00 -1.97 -5.58
N LEU A 144 -8.26 -0.91 -5.26
CA LEU A 144 -6.84 -0.98 -4.93
C LEU A 144 -6.58 -1.85 -3.70
N TRP A 145 -7.35 -1.66 -2.61
CA TRP A 145 -7.17 -2.47 -1.41
C TRP A 145 -7.57 -3.94 -1.62
N ASN A 146 -8.53 -4.21 -2.50
CA ASN A 146 -8.83 -5.58 -2.90
C ASN A 146 -7.71 -6.18 -3.76
N LEU A 147 -7.11 -5.41 -4.66
CA LEU A 147 -5.93 -5.82 -5.43
C LEU A 147 -4.74 -6.13 -4.51
N CYS A 148 -4.46 -5.28 -3.52
CA CYS A 148 -3.42 -5.56 -2.52
C CYS A 148 -3.64 -6.92 -1.83
N LYS A 149 -4.88 -7.21 -1.43
CA LYS A 149 -5.25 -8.49 -0.80
C LYS A 149 -5.10 -9.68 -1.76
N TYR A 150 -5.43 -9.48 -3.00
CA TYR A 150 -5.26 -10.48 -4.06
C TYR A 150 -3.77 -10.74 -4.34
N LEU A 151 -2.97 -9.68 -4.50
CA LEU A 151 -1.51 -9.79 -4.72
C LEU A 151 -0.84 -10.52 -3.57
N HIS A 152 -1.15 -10.15 -2.32
CA HIS A 152 -0.65 -10.88 -1.16
C HIS A 152 -0.94 -12.38 -1.25
N LYS A 153 -2.19 -12.76 -1.54
CA LYS A 153 -2.57 -14.19 -1.68
C LYS A 153 -1.86 -14.90 -2.82
N LYS A 154 -1.65 -14.20 -3.96
CA LYS A 154 -1.07 -14.77 -5.18
C LYS A 154 0.44 -14.93 -5.07
N THR A 155 1.12 -13.94 -4.53
CA THR A 155 2.60 -13.85 -4.50
C THR A 155 3.21 -14.27 -3.17
N GLY A 156 2.47 -14.23 -2.07
CA GLY A 156 2.97 -14.38 -0.71
C GLY A 156 3.74 -13.14 -0.20
N ALA A 157 3.80 -12.05 -0.97
CA ALA A 157 4.48 -10.84 -0.56
C ALA A 157 3.72 -10.13 0.56
N ASN A 158 4.44 -9.56 1.54
CA ASN A 158 3.85 -8.61 2.47
C ASN A 158 3.47 -7.33 1.75
N ILE A 159 2.32 -6.77 2.07
CA ILE A 159 1.89 -5.46 1.58
C ILE A 159 1.97 -4.47 2.72
N VAL A 160 2.78 -3.45 2.58
CA VAL A 160 2.95 -2.39 3.58
C VAL A 160 2.44 -1.08 3.01
N VAL A 161 1.47 -0.48 3.68
CA VAL A 161 0.85 0.78 3.26
C VAL A 161 1.21 1.85 4.28
N LEU A 162 2.00 2.84 3.85
CA LEU A 162 2.33 4.01 4.66
C LEU A 162 1.29 5.10 4.43
N ALA A 163 0.93 5.84 5.48
CA ALA A 163 0.06 7.00 5.37
C ALA A 163 0.44 8.09 6.37
N HIS A 164 0.16 9.35 6.05
CA HIS A 164 0.13 10.40 7.04
C HIS A 164 -1.06 10.22 7.97
N GLN A 165 -1.04 10.87 9.12
CA GLN A 165 -2.18 10.90 10.03
C GLN A 165 -3.04 12.15 9.79
N LYS A 166 -4.30 12.04 10.16
CA LYS A 166 -5.18 13.19 10.40
C LYS A 166 -6.03 12.95 11.64
N GLU A 167 -6.51 14.03 12.22
CA GLU A 167 -7.48 14.01 13.31
C GLU A 167 -8.89 14.19 12.74
N VAL A 168 -9.83 13.39 13.24
CA VAL A 168 -11.25 13.53 12.96
C VAL A 168 -12.01 13.52 14.28
N GLN A 169 -13.02 14.37 14.41
CA GLN A 169 -13.85 14.41 15.60
C GLN A 169 -14.52 13.05 15.81
N ASN A 170 -14.47 12.56 17.05
CA ASN A 170 -15.20 11.33 17.42
C ASN A 170 -16.70 11.63 17.49
N GLU A 171 -17.50 10.93 16.69
CA GLU A 171 -18.95 11.14 16.60
C GLU A 171 -19.66 10.75 17.90
N ASP A 172 -19.19 9.70 18.60
CA ASP A 172 -19.77 9.22 19.85
C ASP A 172 -19.33 10.05 21.06
N ASN A 173 -18.16 10.69 20.99
CA ASN A 173 -17.64 11.54 22.05
C ASN A 173 -16.89 12.76 21.47
N PRO A 174 -17.60 13.87 21.19
CA PRO A 174 -17.03 15.05 20.54
C PRO A 174 -15.88 15.76 21.29
N GLN A 175 -15.62 15.40 22.54
CA GLN A 175 -14.50 15.94 23.32
C GLN A 175 -13.16 15.29 22.92
N PHE A 176 -13.19 14.20 22.14
CA PHE A 176 -11.99 13.49 21.69
C PHE A 176 -11.91 13.44 20.17
N ASN A 177 -10.68 13.43 19.67
CA ASN A 177 -10.41 13.21 18.26
C ASN A 177 -9.89 11.78 18.05
N ASN A 178 -10.36 11.16 16.99
CA ASN A 178 -9.78 9.93 16.49
C ASN A 178 -8.59 10.29 15.56
N ILE A 179 -7.49 9.58 15.73
CA ILE A 179 -6.34 9.69 14.82
C ILE A 179 -6.43 8.54 13.81
N ILE A 180 -6.55 8.88 12.54
CA ILE A 180 -6.72 7.91 11.45
C ILE A 180 -5.74 8.20 10.30
N PRO A 181 -5.52 7.25 9.37
CA PRO A 181 -4.79 7.54 8.14
C PRO A 181 -5.40 8.72 7.37
N SER A 182 -4.55 9.60 6.84
CA SER A 182 -4.97 10.82 6.11
C SER A 182 -5.44 10.46 4.70
N LEU A 183 -6.61 9.86 4.64
CA LEU A 183 -7.39 9.50 3.45
C LEU A 183 -8.82 10.00 3.63
N MET A 184 -9.67 9.95 2.59
CA MET A 184 -11.10 10.11 2.81
C MET A 184 -11.57 9.10 3.88
N ASN A 185 -12.47 9.51 4.79
CA ASN A 185 -12.79 8.71 5.99
C ASN A 185 -13.19 7.26 5.65
N SER A 186 -14.06 7.07 4.65
CA SER A 186 -14.47 5.73 4.21
C SER A 186 -13.31 4.88 3.69
N ALA A 187 -12.33 5.48 2.99
CA ALA A 187 -11.14 4.78 2.51
C ALA A 187 -10.18 4.43 3.66
N ALA A 188 -10.00 5.33 4.64
CA ALA A 188 -9.19 5.08 5.83
C ALA A 188 -9.73 3.89 6.64
N TYR A 189 -11.03 3.87 6.92
CA TYR A 189 -11.66 2.75 7.63
C TYR A 189 -11.60 1.45 6.83
N ALA A 190 -11.86 1.50 5.51
CA ALA A 190 -11.79 0.32 4.64
C ALA A 190 -10.38 -0.27 4.58
N LEU A 191 -9.34 0.57 4.51
CA LEU A 191 -7.95 0.15 4.54
C LEU A 191 -7.61 -0.55 5.85
N CYS A 192 -7.91 0.09 7.00
CA CYS A 192 -7.64 -0.49 8.32
C CYS A 192 -8.42 -1.80 8.55
N ALA A 193 -9.67 -1.90 8.07
CA ALA A 193 -10.47 -3.12 8.19
C ALA A 193 -9.95 -4.30 7.35
N LYS A 194 -9.20 -4.03 6.26
CA LYS A 194 -8.60 -5.06 5.41
C LYS A 194 -7.18 -5.44 5.83
N ALA A 195 -6.56 -4.63 6.69
CA ALA A 195 -5.20 -4.87 7.19
C ALA A 195 -5.17 -6.03 8.19
N SER A 196 -4.08 -6.80 8.15
CA SER A 196 -3.77 -7.77 9.19
C SER A 196 -3.22 -7.08 10.45
N PHE A 197 -2.51 -5.96 10.25
CA PHE A 197 -1.89 -5.17 11.31
C PHE A 197 -2.01 -3.68 11.01
N VAL A 198 -2.36 -2.90 12.04
CA VAL A 198 -2.44 -1.44 11.94
C VAL A 198 -1.55 -0.84 13.03
N TRP A 199 -0.52 -0.09 12.64
CA TRP A 199 0.43 0.54 13.55
C TRP A 199 0.37 2.05 13.44
N PHE A 200 0.29 2.69 14.59
CA PHE A 200 0.37 4.13 14.72
C PHE A 200 1.74 4.52 15.28
N THR A 201 2.48 5.38 14.55
CA THR A 201 3.80 5.89 14.94
C THR A 201 3.68 7.32 15.46
N LYS A 202 4.25 7.59 16.64
CA LYS A 202 4.29 8.91 17.28
C LYS A 202 5.67 9.52 17.17
#